data_d1d1c7ae1057d71eaa02d1b99ca81c98
#
_entry.id   d1d1c7ae1057d71eaa02d1b99ca81c98
#
_cell.length_a   1.000
_cell.length_b   1.000
_cell.length_c   1.000
_cell.angle_alpha   90.00
_cell.angle_beta   90.00
_cell.angle_gamma   90.00
#
_symmetry.space_group_name_H-M   'P 1'
#
loop_
_entity.id
_entity.type
_entity.pdbx_description
1 polymer ?
#
loop_
_entity_poly.entity_id
_entity_poly.type
_entity_poly.pdbx_seq_one_letter_code
_entity_poly.pdbx_strand_id
1 'polypeptide(L)'
;EKKECEKLLTPEAKKLLEEEAKESVKAYLDCVSQARTEAEKKECEKLLTPEAKKKLEEAKKSVKAYLDCVSQAKTEAEKKECEKLLTPEAKKLLEQQALDCLKNAKTDEERKKCLKDLPKDLQKKVLAKESVK
;
A
#
# COMPACT_ATOMS: atom_id res chain seq x y z
N GLU A 1 11.20 1.04 27.01
CA GLU A 1 11.38 -0.39 27.18
C GLU A 1 11.49 -1.10 25.85
N LYS A 2 10.61 -0.79 24.88
CA LYS A 2 10.69 -1.38 23.54
C LYS A 2 11.97 -1.00 22.82
N LYS A 3 12.47 0.22 23.05
CA LYS A 3 13.71 0.66 22.44
C LYS A 3 14.93 -0.09 22.95
N GLU A 4 14.93 -0.47 24.22
CA GLU A 4 16.01 -1.25 24.79
C GLU A 4 16.03 -2.66 24.22
N CYS A 5 14.86 -3.24 24.03
CA CYS A 5 14.74 -4.56 23.41
C CYS A 5 15.27 -4.55 21.98
N GLU A 6 14.99 -3.47 21.23
CA GLU A 6 15.48 -3.32 19.87
C GLU A 6 17.01 -3.26 19.80
N LYS A 7 17.64 -2.63 20.80
CA LYS A 7 19.10 -2.55 20.86
C LYS A 7 19.75 -3.91 21.06
N LEU A 8 19.04 -4.84 21.67
CA LEU A 8 19.53 -6.17 21.93
C LEU A 8 19.37 -7.11 20.73
N LEU A 9 18.63 -6.68 19.70
CA LEU A 9 18.40 -7.51 18.53
C LEU A 9 19.63 -7.59 17.64
N THR A 10 19.97 -8.82 17.20
CA THR A 10 21.00 -9.01 16.20
C THR A 10 20.49 -8.56 14.83
N PRO A 11 21.40 -8.31 13.85
CA PRO A 11 20.96 -7.97 12.51
C PRO A 11 20.05 -9.04 11.89
N GLU A 12 20.33 -10.31 12.18
CA GLU A 12 19.52 -11.42 11.68
C GLU A 12 18.12 -11.41 12.26
N ALA A 13 18.00 -11.13 13.57
CA ALA A 13 16.70 -11.05 14.23
C ALA A 13 15.89 -9.87 13.68
N LYS A 14 16.56 -8.74 13.40
CA LYS A 14 15.90 -7.59 12.81
C LYS A 14 15.34 -7.91 11.43
N LYS A 15 16.10 -8.66 10.61
CA LYS A 15 15.63 -9.08 9.29
C LYS A 15 14.40 -9.97 9.40
N LEU A 16 14.40 -10.90 10.37
CA LEU A 16 13.26 -11.78 10.57
C LEU A 16 12.00 -10.98 10.96
N LEU A 17 12.16 -10.00 11.85
CA LEU A 17 11.05 -9.15 12.23
C LEU A 17 10.51 -8.34 11.06
N GLU A 18 11.42 -7.84 10.21
CA GLU A 18 11.01 -7.10 9.01
C GLU A 18 10.25 -7.99 8.04
N GLU A 19 10.70 -9.22 7.84
CA GLU A 19 10.02 -10.16 6.96
C GLU A 19 8.65 -10.53 7.50
N GLU A 20 8.54 -10.78 8.81
CA GLU A 20 7.26 -11.05 9.43
C GLU A 20 6.31 -9.86 9.30
N ALA A 21 6.85 -8.64 9.46
CA ALA A 21 6.04 -7.44 9.31
C ALA A 21 5.54 -7.29 7.88
N LYS A 22 6.39 -7.58 6.88
CA LYS A 22 5.98 -7.53 5.47
C LYS A 22 4.88 -8.54 5.18
N GLU A 23 5.02 -9.76 5.68
CA GLU A 23 4.01 -10.79 5.51
C GLU A 23 2.70 -10.40 6.18
N SER A 24 2.80 -9.81 7.37
CA SER A 24 1.62 -9.35 8.11
C SER A 24 0.90 -8.25 7.35
N VAL A 25 1.63 -7.29 6.80
CA VAL A 25 1.04 -6.22 5.98
C VAL A 25 0.36 -6.81 4.75
N LYS A 26 1.02 -7.77 4.09
CA LYS A 26 0.47 -8.42 2.91
C LYS A 26 -0.83 -9.16 3.25
N ALA A 27 -0.84 -9.90 4.35
CA ALA A 27 -2.03 -10.62 4.80
C ALA A 27 -3.16 -9.64 5.11
N TYR A 28 -2.82 -8.53 5.77
CA TYR A 28 -3.79 -7.49 6.07
C TYR A 28 -4.41 -6.92 4.80
N LEU A 29 -3.57 -6.56 3.83
CA LEU A 29 -4.06 -5.98 2.57
C LEU A 29 -4.92 -6.97 1.80
N ASP A 30 -4.52 -8.25 1.76
CA ASP A 30 -5.33 -9.28 1.12
C ASP A 30 -6.68 -9.43 1.82
N CYS A 31 -6.68 -9.41 3.14
CA CYS A 31 -7.90 -9.49 3.94
C CYS A 31 -8.84 -8.32 3.65
N VAL A 32 -8.27 -7.10 3.63
CA VAL A 32 -9.06 -5.89 3.36
C VAL A 32 -9.65 -5.91 1.96
N SER A 33 -8.91 -6.46 0.98
CA SER A 33 -9.41 -6.53 -0.39
C SER A 33 -10.64 -7.43 -0.50
N GLN A 34 -10.76 -8.42 0.38
CA GLN A 34 -11.90 -9.33 0.39
C GLN A 34 -13.00 -8.88 1.35
N ALA A 35 -12.70 -7.93 2.21
CA ALA A 35 -13.66 -7.42 3.19
C ALA A 35 -14.76 -6.63 2.51
N ARG A 36 -16.01 -6.88 2.90
CA ARG A 36 -17.17 -6.18 2.34
C ARG A 36 -17.72 -5.13 3.29
N THR A 37 -17.44 -5.25 4.57
CA THR A 37 -17.96 -4.34 5.59
C THR A 37 -16.83 -3.74 6.39
N GLU A 38 -17.13 -2.64 7.09
CA GLU A 38 -16.17 -2.03 8.01
C GLU A 38 -15.78 -2.99 9.14
N ALA A 39 -16.72 -3.79 9.60
CA ALA A 39 -16.45 -4.77 10.65
C ALA A 39 -15.41 -5.80 10.19
N GLU A 40 -15.53 -6.26 8.93
CA GLU A 40 -14.57 -7.19 8.36
C GLU A 40 -13.18 -6.55 8.24
N LYS A 41 -13.12 -5.28 7.87
CA LYS A 41 -11.85 -4.55 7.79
C LYS A 41 -11.19 -4.45 9.16
N LYS A 42 -11.96 -4.22 10.21
CA LYS A 42 -11.43 -4.18 11.57
C LYS A 42 -10.88 -5.54 12.00
N GLU A 43 -11.55 -6.61 11.60
CA GLU A 43 -11.06 -7.96 11.86
C GLU A 43 -9.69 -8.17 11.19
N CYS A 44 -9.52 -7.61 9.99
CA CYS A 44 -8.26 -7.69 9.28
C CYS A 44 -7.13 -6.99 10.05
N GLU A 45 -7.43 -5.93 10.80
CA GLU A 45 -6.42 -5.23 11.58
C GLU A 45 -5.75 -6.13 12.62
N LYS A 46 -6.43 -7.16 13.07
CA LYS A 46 -5.87 -8.12 14.02
C LYS A 46 -4.69 -8.89 13.46
N LEU A 47 -4.59 -8.95 12.14
CA LEU A 47 -3.48 -9.61 11.47
C LEU A 47 -2.19 -8.79 11.53
N LEU A 48 -2.29 -7.51 11.87
CA LEU A 48 -1.13 -6.63 11.93
C LEU A 48 -0.39 -6.72 13.24
N THR A 49 0.93 -6.97 13.15
CA THR A 49 1.80 -6.88 14.29
C THR A 49 2.13 -5.40 14.54
N PRO A 50 2.67 -5.04 15.72
CA PRO A 50 3.07 -3.63 15.95
C PRO A 50 4.08 -3.12 14.91
N GLU A 51 5.02 -3.96 14.49
CA GLU A 51 6.01 -3.61 13.46
C GLU A 51 5.33 -3.40 12.11
N ALA A 52 4.36 -4.26 11.78
CA ALA A 52 3.61 -4.14 10.55
C ALA A 52 2.78 -2.85 10.52
N LYS A 53 2.20 -2.47 11.67
CA LYS A 53 1.45 -1.21 11.76
C LYS A 53 2.34 -0.01 11.48
N LYS A 54 3.57 -0.01 12.01
CA LYS A 54 4.53 1.07 11.75
C LYS A 54 4.88 1.15 10.27
N LYS A 55 5.13 0.02 9.63
CA LYS A 55 5.44 -0.02 8.20
C LYS A 55 4.26 0.46 7.37
N LEU A 56 3.05 0.09 7.78
CA LEU A 56 1.85 0.53 7.09
C LEU A 56 1.68 2.05 7.19
N GLU A 57 1.96 2.62 8.36
CA GLU A 57 1.90 4.07 8.52
C GLU A 57 2.95 4.78 7.68
N GLU A 58 4.16 4.23 7.63
CA GLU A 58 5.21 4.77 6.76
C GLU A 58 4.79 4.67 5.29
N ALA A 59 4.17 3.56 4.92
CA ALA A 59 3.65 3.39 3.56
C ALA A 59 2.58 4.44 3.24
N LYS A 60 1.70 4.72 4.19
CA LYS A 60 0.67 5.76 4.00
C LYS A 60 1.29 7.13 3.79
N LYS A 61 2.32 7.46 4.56
CA LYS A 61 3.05 8.72 4.39
C LYS A 61 3.74 8.79 3.04
N SER A 62 4.33 7.68 2.62
CA SER A 62 5.00 7.59 1.33
C SER A 62 4.00 7.79 0.18
N VAL A 63 2.84 7.16 0.26
CA VAL A 63 1.77 7.32 -0.72
C VAL A 63 1.32 8.78 -0.79
N LYS A 64 1.13 9.39 0.37
CA LYS A 64 0.70 10.79 0.45
C LYS A 64 1.73 11.72 -0.20
N ALA A 65 3.02 11.51 0.10
CA ALA A 65 4.11 12.29 -0.50
C ALA A 65 4.14 12.10 -2.01
N TYR A 66 3.93 10.86 -2.47
CA TYR A 66 3.88 10.56 -3.89
C TYR A 66 2.71 11.31 -4.57
N LEU A 67 1.53 11.25 -3.98
CA LEU A 67 0.34 11.91 -4.55
C LEU A 67 0.52 13.43 -4.60
N ASP A 68 1.09 14.02 -3.56
CA ASP A 68 1.38 15.46 -3.54
C ASP A 68 2.38 15.82 -4.64
N CYS A 69 3.42 14.99 -4.80
CA CYS A 69 4.43 15.18 -5.84
C CYS A 69 3.80 15.12 -7.22
N VAL A 70 2.99 14.11 -7.48
CA VAL A 70 2.33 13.93 -8.78
C VAL A 70 1.37 15.08 -9.08
N SER A 71 0.68 15.59 -8.08
CA SER A 71 -0.26 16.69 -8.28
C SER A 71 0.46 17.97 -8.71
N GLN A 72 1.73 18.12 -8.33
CA GLN A 72 2.54 19.27 -8.71
C GLN A 72 3.38 19.01 -9.97
N ALA A 73 3.48 17.75 -10.37
CA ALA A 73 4.28 17.38 -11.54
C ALA A 73 3.61 17.88 -12.83
N LYS A 74 4.40 18.49 -13.69
CA LYS A 74 3.91 19.02 -14.97
C LYS A 74 4.25 18.11 -16.16
N THR A 75 5.25 17.25 -16.01
CA THR A 75 5.70 16.37 -17.08
C THR A 75 5.72 14.92 -16.64
N GLU A 76 5.75 14.01 -17.63
CA GLU A 76 5.89 12.59 -17.35
C GLU A 76 7.19 12.27 -16.60
N ALA A 77 8.27 12.97 -16.93
CA ALA A 77 9.55 12.78 -16.26
C ALA A 77 9.46 13.13 -14.77
N GLU A 78 8.77 14.22 -14.45
CA GLU A 78 8.56 14.61 -13.06
C GLU A 78 7.72 13.57 -12.30
N LYS A 79 6.71 13.00 -12.96
CA LYS A 79 5.89 11.95 -12.37
C LYS A 79 6.73 10.71 -12.05
N LYS A 80 7.65 10.35 -12.95
CA LYS A 80 8.56 9.23 -12.71
C LYS A 80 9.49 9.49 -11.54
N GLU A 81 9.95 10.73 -11.38
CA GLU A 81 10.76 11.10 -10.23
C GLU A 81 9.95 10.92 -8.93
N CYS A 82 8.66 11.24 -8.98
CA CYS A 82 7.79 11.04 -7.82
C CYS A 82 7.68 9.57 -7.41
N GLU A 83 7.76 8.66 -8.37
CA GLU A 83 7.71 7.21 -8.09
C GLU A 83 8.83 6.77 -7.15
N LYS A 84 9.95 7.48 -7.12
CA LYS A 84 11.06 7.16 -6.23
C LYS A 84 10.70 7.34 -4.76
N LEU A 85 9.65 8.12 -4.48
CA LEU A 85 9.17 8.34 -3.13
C LEU A 85 8.38 7.13 -2.58
N LEU A 86 7.97 6.22 -3.46
CA LEU A 86 7.20 5.05 -3.07
C LEU A 86 8.09 3.91 -2.59
N THR A 87 7.83 3.45 -1.37
CA THR A 87 8.45 2.24 -0.86
C THR A 87 7.69 1.03 -1.42
N PRO A 88 8.24 -0.19 -1.38
CA PRO A 88 7.51 -1.38 -1.83
C PRO A 88 6.17 -1.55 -1.11
N GLU A 89 6.12 -1.27 0.19
CA GLU A 89 4.88 -1.35 0.96
C GLU A 89 3.89 -0.29 0.50
N ALA A 90 4.37 0.92 0.19
CA ALA A 90 3.52 2.00 -0.31
C ALA A 90 2.90 1.64 -1.66
N LYS A 91 3.66 0.98 -2.52
CA LYS A 91 3.15 0.53 -3.82
C LYS A 91 2.01 -0.47 -3.64
N LYS A 92 2.15 -1.41 -2.71
CA LYS A 92 1.10 -2.38 -2.42
C LYS A 92 -0.14 -1.70 -1.85
N LEU A 93 0.05 -0.74 -0.96
CA LEU A 93 -1.05 0.00 -0.38
C LEU A 93 -1.80 0.80 -1.46
N LEU A 94 -1.04 1.45 -2.33
CA LEU A 94 -1.62 2.22 -3.43
C LEU A 94 -2.41 1.31 -4.38
N GLU A 95 -1.86 0.14 -4.69
CA GLU A 95 -2.53 -0.86 -5.50
C GLU A 95 -3.85 -1.29 -4.86
N GLN A 96 -3.82 -1.53 -3.54
CA GLN A 96 -5.01 -1.93 -2.80
C GLN A 96 -6.08 -0.83 -2.83
N GLN A 97 -5.67 0.41 -2.64
CA GLN A 97 -6.59 1.53 -2.69
C GLN A 97 -7.23 1.67 -4.07
N ALA A 98 -6.45 1.45 -5.12
CA ALA A 98 -6.97 1.49 -6.48
C ALA A 98 -7.98 0.39 -6.72
N LEU A 99 -7.71 -0.82 -6.24
CA LEU A 99 -8.64 -1.93 -6.38
C LEU A 99 -9.97 -1.65 -5.66
N ASP A 100 -9.89 -1.11 -4.45
CA ASP A 100 -11.09 -0.75 -3.70
C ASP A 100 -11.88 0.34 -4.43
N CYS A 101 -11.18 1.33 -4.97
CA CYS A 101 -11.79 2.40 -5.75
C CYS A 101 -12.52 1.83 -6.97
N LEU A 102 -11.88 0.92 -7.69
CA LEU A 102 -12.48 0.28 -8.88
C LEU A 102 -13.71 -0.55 -8.53
N LYS A 103 -13.70 -1.22 -7.38
CA LYS A 103 -14.87 -1.98 -6.94
C LYS A 103 -16.08 -1.09 -6.72
N ASN A 104 -15.83 0.13 -6.23
CA ASN A 104 -16.90 1.09 -5.94
C ASN A 104 -17.24 1.97 -7.13
N ALA A 105 -16.42 1.96 -8.18
CA ALA A 105 -16.65 2.76 -9.37
C ALA A 105 -17.82 2.21 -10.17
N LYS A 106 -18.75 3.09 -10.55
CA LYS A 106 -19.93 2.70 -11.32
C LYS A 106 -19.83 3.08 -12.78
N THR A 107 -18.97 4.04 -13.12
CA THR A 107 -18.80 4.52 -14.48
C THR A 107 -17.36 4.39 -14.92
N ASP A 108 -17.15 4.44 -16.24
CA ASP A 108 -15.79 4.40 -16.80
C ASP A 108 -14.98 5.63 -16.37
N GLU A 109 -15.64 6.77 -16.21
CA GLU A 109 -14.96 7.98 -15.76
C GLU A 109 -14.43 7.83 -14.34
N GLU A 110 -15.23 7.23 -13.46
CA GLU A 110 -14.79 6.96 -12.07
C GLU A 110 -13.63 5.98 -12.05
N ARG A 111 -13.66 4.96 -12.92
CA ARG A 111 -12.58 4.00 -13.03
C ARG A 111 -11.29 4.67 -13.47
N LYS A 112 -11.36 5.58 -14.43
CA LYS A 112 -10.20 6.34 -14.89
C LYS A 112 -9.61 7.19 -13.79
N LYS A 113 -10.46 7.81 -12.97
CA LYS A 113 -10.00 8.60 -11.83
C LYS A 113 -9.24 7.75 -10.83
N CYS A 114 -9.71 6.53 -10.60
CA CYS A 114 -9.05 5.61 -9.68
C CYS A 114 -7.63 5.27 -10.15
N LEU A 115 -7.41 5.21 -11.44
CA LEU A 115 -6.12 4.83 -12.02
C LEU A 115 -5.22 6.03 -12.34
N LYS A 116 -5.78 7.23 -12.37
CA LYS A 116 -5.09 8.42 -12.85
C LYS A 116 -3.75 8.69 -12.17
N ASP A 117 -3.70 8.55 -10.86
CA ASP A 117 -2.51 8.89 -10.09
C ASP A 117 -1.54 7.71 -9.92
N LEU A 118 -1.89 6.53 -10.41
CA LEU A 118 -1.05 5.35 -10.27
C LEU A 118 0.13 5.36 -11.24
N PRO A 119 1.31 4.86 -10.81
CA PRO A 119 2.39 4.56 -11.76
C PRO A 119 1.90 3.59 -12.83
N LYS A 120 2.44 3.70 -14.03
CA LYS A 120 2.00 2.84 -15.13
C LYS A 120 2.09 1.35 -14.81
N ASP A 121 3.16 0.95 -14.13
CA ASP A 121 3.34 -0.45 -13.73
C ASP A 121 2.22 -0.93 -12.82
N LEU A 122 1.83 -0.09 -11.86
CA LEU A 122 0.74 -0.42 -10.94
C LEU A 122 -0.60 -0.44 -11.66
N GLN A 123 -0.81 0.47 -12.62
CA GLN A 123 -2.03 0.47 -13.41
C GLN A 123 -2.21 -0.87 -14.12
N LYS A 124 -1.15 -1.38 -14.73
CA LYS A 124 -1.18 -2.67 -15.41
C LYS A 124 -1.48 -3.81 -14.45
N LYS A 125 -0.85 -3.79 -13.27
CA LYS A 125 -1.08 -4.83 -12.25
C LYS A 125 -2.52 -4.82 -11.74
N VAL A 126 -3.05 -3.64 -11.47
CA VAL A 126 -4.42 -3.49 -10.98
C VAL A 126 -5.42 -3.97 -12.01
N LEU A 127 -5.23 -3.58 -13.26
CA LEU A 127 -6.10 -4.01 -14.34
C LEU A 127 -6.04 -5.51 -14.56
N ALA A 128 -4.85 -6.10 -14.45
CA ALA A 128 -4.68 -7.55 -14.58
C ALA A 128 -5.43 -8.29 -13.47
N LYS A 129 -5.34 -7.80 -12.23
CA LYS A 129 -6.05 -8.40 -11.10
C LYS A 129 -7.56 -8.29 -11.25
N GLU A 130 -8.02 -7.14 -11.75
CA GLU A 130 -9.44 -6.94 -11.97
C GLU A 130 -9.99 -7.89 -13.04
N SER A 131 -9.22 -8.09 -14.10
CA SER A 131 -9.67 -8.95 -15.23
C SER A 131 -9.71 -10.43 -14.86
N VAL A 132 -9.03 -10.86 -13.79
CA VAL A 132 -9.02 -12.25 -13.35
C VAL A 132 -10.33 -12.65 -12.65
N LYS A 133 -11.13 -11.70 -12.30
CA LYS A 133 -12.44 -12.00 -11.75
C LYS A 133 -13.36 -12.54 -12.86
#